data_64f2745005cc827d3485b3fa07be417c
#
_entry.id   64f2745005cc827d3485b3fa07be417c
#
_cell.length_a   1.000
_cell.length_b   1.000
_cell.length_c   1.000
_cell.angle_alpha   90.00
_cell.angle_beta   90.00
_cell.angle_gamma   90.00
#
_symmetry.space_group_name_H-M   'P 1'
#
loop_
_entity.id
_entity.type
_entity.pdbx_description
1 polymer ?
#
loop_
_entity_poly.entity_id
_entity_poly.type
_entity_poly.pdbx_seq_one_letter_code
_entity_poly.pdbx_strand_id
1 'polypeptide(L)'
;YAMPLRHMIGDAFSYMKEYDEIAAQNRKDKDFDSSDEFLSNFRKTDRLHPVISLCVYYGEREWDGPLSLKDMLKIPEELEAMISDYKMNLIQVRTSESLKFCNPDVDTVFDVSRAIYARDYQKINRKYKDQAISTDLGLVIGAITESQQLIDHALELERKGGRVDMCNALEELKQEGVQEGVQKGIRILIRTYKDFNVTKDSAVKKLMEEFSMPEDEAANYVNRYW
;
A
#
# COMPACT_ATOMS: atom_id res chain seq x y z
N TYR A 1 -1.26 -11.40 6.40
CA TYR A 1 -1.86 -11.39 7.76
C TYR A 1 -0.90 -11.80 8.89
N ALA A 2 0.25 -12.44 8.63
CA ALA A 2 1.23 -12.83 9.68
C ALA A 2 2.25 -11.71 10.00
N MET A 3 1.86 -10.45 9.93
CA MET A 3 2.76 -9.31 10.08
C MET A 3 3.34 -9.18 11.49
N PRO A 4 2.59 -9.35 12.60
CA PRO A 4 3.19 -9.31 13.94
C PRO A 4 4.33 -10.32 14.13
N LEU A 5 4.16 -11.55 13.63
CA LEU A 5 5.19 -12.59 13.67
C LEU A 5 6.43 -12.20 12.84
N ARG A 6 6.22 -11.64 11.63
CA ARG A 6 7.33 -11.20 10.76
C ARG A 6 8.14 -10.07 11.38
N HIS A 7 7.47 -9.09 12.01
CA HIS A 7 8.13 -8.01 12.73
C HIS A 7 8.93 -8.53 13.93
N MET A 8 8.32 -9.41 14.75
CA MET A 8 9.01 -10.03 15.88
C MET A 8 10.30 -10.75 15.45
N ILE A 9 10.25 -11.51 14.36
CA ILE A 9 11.43 -12.20 13.82
C ILE A 9 12.48 -11.18 13.37
N GLY A 10 12.10 -10.15 12.63
CA GLY A 10 13.01 -9.10 12.15
C GLY A 10 13.71 -8.35 13.30
N ASP A 11 12.96 -7.99 14.33
CA ASP A 11 13.49 -7.32 15.51
C ASP A 11 14.41 -8.23 16.31
N ALA A 12 14.04 -9.51 16.46
CA ALA A 12 14.90 -10.49 17.10
C ALA A 12 16.25 -10.64 16.38
N PHE A 13 16.26 -10.70 15.06
CA PHE A 13 17.52 -10.72 14.29
C PHE A 13 18.35 -9.45 14.46
N SER A 14 17.70 -8.29 14.54
CA SER A 14 18.40 -7.01 14.77
C SER A 14 19.06 -6.98 16.14
N TYR A 15 18.34 -7.41 17.19
CA TYR A 15 18.90 -7.54 18.53
C TYR A 15 20.04 -8.58 18.61
N MET A 16 19.88 -9.73 17.95
CA MET A 16 20.93 -10.75 17.92
C MET A 16 22.21 -10.23 17.27
N LYS A 17 22.08 -9.52 16.15
CA LYS A 17 23.23 -8.93 15.46
C LYS A 17 23.98 -7.96 16.36
N GLU A 18 23.28 -7.05 17.02
CA GLU A 18 23.89 -6.09 17.92
C GLU A 18 24.52 -6.76 19.15
N TYR A 19 23.82 -7.76 19.73
CA TYR A 19 24.37 -8.58 20.81
C TYR A 19 25.68 -9.25 20.39
N ASP A 20 25.75 -9.86 19.20
CA ASP A 20 26.95 -10.52 18.70
C ASP A 20 28.12 -9.53 18.49
N GLU A 21 27.84 -8.31 18.02
CA GLU A 21 28.82 -7.26 17.85
C GLU A 21 29.40 -6.82 19.22
N ILE A 22 28.54 -6.56 20.22
CA ILE A 22 28.94 -6.22 21.59
C ILE A 22 29.75 -7.37 22.22
N ALA A 23 29.24 -8.60 22.13
CA ALA A 23 29.89 -9.77 22.68
C ALA A 23 31.27 -10.04 22.03
N ALA A 24 31.40 -9.79 20.73
CA ALA A 24 32.68 -9.90 20.04
C ALA A 24 33.71 -8.86 20.51
N GLN A 25 33.24 -7.62 20.77
CA GLN A 25 34.07 -6.55 21.30
C GLN A 25 34.52 -6.86 22.73
N ASN A 26 33.58 -7.25 23.60
CA ASN A 26 33.88 -7.59 25.00
C ASN A 26 34.89 -8.75 25.12
N ARG A 27 34.78 -9.76 24.23
CA ARG A 27 35.79 -10.86 24.18
C ARG A 27 37.20 -10.38 23.86
N LYS A 28 37.31 -9.35 23.02
CA LYS A 28 38.63 -8.75 22.70
C LYS A 28 39.17 -7.94 23.87
N ASP A 29 38.31 -7.15 24.50
CA ASP A 29 38.68 -6.25 25.58
C ASP A 29 39.01 -7.02 26.87
N LYS A 30 38.41 -8.20 27.07
CA LYS A 30 38.53 -9.08 28.25
C LYS A 30 38.27 -8.37 29.58
N ASP A 31 37.44 -7.35 29.56
CA ASP A 31 37.07 -6.50 30.68
C ASP A 31 35.70 -6.93 31.24
N PHE A 32 35.73 -7.89 32.16
CA PHE A 32 34.56 -8.47 32.81
C PHE A 32 34.69 -8.40 34.32
N ASP A 33 33.65 -7.93 35.00
CA ASP A 33 33.59 -7.81 36.43
C ASP A 33 33.15 -9.10 37.14
N SER A 34 32.59 -10.05 36.38
CA SER A 34 32.06 -11.30 36.96
C SER A 34 32.20 -12.50 36.02
N SER A 35 32.06 -13.72 36.57
CA SER A 35 32.03 -14.95 35.78
C SER A 35 30.81 -15.01 34.86
N ASP A 36 29.68 -14.41 35.25
CA ASP A 36 28.46 -14.42 34.47
C ASP A 36 28.60 -13.55 33.21
N GLU A 37 29.25 -12.40 33.35
CA GLU A 37 29.60 -11.52 32.22
C GLU A 37 30.56 -12.20 31.27
N PHE A 38 31.57 -12.89 31.81
CA PHE A 38 32.51 -13.66 31.01
C PHE A 38 31.82 -14.79 30.24
N LEU A 39 30.89 -15.50 30.85
CA LEU A 39 30.16 -16.61 30.20
C LEU A 39 29.22 -16.12 29.11
N SER A 40 28.50 -14.99 29.36
CA SER A 40 27.58 -14.40 28.42
C SER A 40 28.28 -13.53 27.35
N ASN A 41 29.51 -13.08 27.61
CA ASN A 41 30.21 -12.02 26.88
C ASN A 41 29.43 -10.70 26.80
N PHE A 42 28.50 -10.47 27.75
CA PHE A 42 27.67 -9.28 27.81
C PHE A 42 27.73 -8.72 29.22
N ARG A 43 28.17 -7.46 29.36
CA ARG A 43 28.36 -6.82 30.66
C ARG A 43 27.01 -6.37 31.21
N LYS A 44 26.90 -6.30 32.50
CA LYS A 44 25.70 -5.78 33.19
C LYS A 44 25.37 -4.33 32.79
N THR A 45 26.37 -3.58 32.34
CA THR A 45 26.25 -2.21 31.87
C THR A 45 25.91 -2.09 30.39
N ASP A 46 26.10 -3.13 29.60
CA ASP A 46 25.77 -3.12 28.17
C ASP A 46 24.28 -2.95 27.94
N ARG A 47 23.92 -2.29 26.88
CA ARG A 47 22.52 -2.05 26.47
C ARG A 47 22.43 -2.19 24.96
N LEU A 48 21.33 -2.79 24.51
CA LEU A 48 20.94 -2.81 23.11
C LEU A 48 20.15 -1.55 22.77
N HIS A 49 20.26 -1.10 21.53
CA HIS A 49 19.46 -0.01 21.04
C HIS A 49 18.02 -0.50 20.77
N PRO A 50 16.99 0.32 21.03
CA PRO A 50 15.63 -0.07 20.77
C PRO A 50 15.39 -0.20 19.26
N VAL A 51 14.79 -1.31 18.83
CA VAL A 51 14.32 -1.50 17.45
C VAL A 51 12.85 -1.09 17.39
N ILE A 52 12.51 -0.23 16.44
CA ILE A 52 11.13 0.19 16.18
C ILE A 52 10.75 -0.24 14.76
N SER A 53 9.95 -1.28 14.65
CA SER A 53 9.41 -1.74 13.37
C SER A 53 8.08 -1.06 13.07
N LEU A 54 7.96 -0.50 11.86
CA LEU A 54 6.74 0.11 11.36
C LEU A 54 6.19 -0.71 10.21
N CYS A 55 4.90 -1.03 10.26
CA CYS A 55 4.17 -1.62 9.14
C CYS A 55 3.41 -0.51 8.42
N VAL A 56 3.82 -0.18 7.20
CA VAL A 56 3.08 0.73 6.34
C VAL A 56 2.14 -0.09 5.46
N TYR A 57 0.85 0.04 5.73
CA TYR A 57 -0.20 -0.62 4.96
C TYR A 57 -0.78 0.36 3.96
N TYR A 58 -0.64 0.03 2.69
CA TYR A 58 -1.08 0.84 1.56
C TYR A 58 -2.28 0.24 0.80
N GLY A 59 -2.97 -0.74 1.40
CA GLY A 59 -4.19 -1.29 0.79
C GLY A 59 -5.33 -0.27 0.77
N GLU A 60 -6.18 -0.35 -0.26
CA GLU A 60 -7.35 0.51 -0.42
C GLU A 60 -8.39 0.27 0.70
N ARG A 61 -8.48 -0.97 1.22
CA ARG A 61 -9.38 -1.33 2.31
C ARG A 61 -8.72 -1.08 3.67
N GLU A 62 -9.52 -0.96 4.70
CA GLU A 62 -9.02 -0.93 6.06
C GLU A 62 -8.33 -2.26 6.42
N TRP A 63 -7.29 -2.17 7.25
CA TRP A 63 -6.61 -3.36 7.75
C TRP A 63 -7.55 -4.17 8.65
N ASP A 64 -7.74 -5.43 8.33
CA ASP A 64 -8.59 -6.39 9.06
C ASP A 64 -7.80 -7.58 9.66
N GLY A 65 -6.47 -7.49 9.64
CA GLY A 65 -5.59 -8.54 10.17
C GLY A 65 -5.21 -8.32 11.64
N PRO A 66 -4.46 -9.26 12.24
CA PRO A 66 -3.96 -9.15 13.60
C PRO A 66 -3.04 -7.95 13.78
N LEU A 67 -3.13 -7.30 14.94
CA LEU A 67 -2.28 -6.17 15.35
C LEU A 67 -1.22 -6.58 16.38
N SER A 68 -1.35 -7.76 16.94
CA SER A 68 -0.40 -8.32 17.90
C SER A 68 -0.16 -9.81 17.68
N LEU A 69 0.89 -10.33 18.29
CA LEU A 69 1.17 -11.76 18.26
C LEU A 69 0.07 -12.54 18.97
N LYS A 70 -0.48 -12.03 20.07
CA LYS A 70 -1.57 -12.67 20.81
C LYS A 70 -2.81 -12.88 19.95
N ASP A 71 -3.13 -11.95 19.04
CA ASP A 71 -4.26 -12.07 18.11
C ASP A 71 -4.13 -13.26 17.16
N MET A 72 -2.92 -13.82 17.01
CA MET A 72 -2.62 -14.97 16.16
C MET A 72 -2.54 -16.29 16.90
N LEU A 73 -2.58 -16.27 18.23
CA LEU A 73 -2.38 -17.45 19.07
C LEU A 73 -3.71 -18.00 19.59
N LYS A 74 -3.76 -19.31 19.80
CA LYS A 74 -4.82 -19.98 20.56
C LYS A 74 -4.35 -20.09 22.00
N ILE A 75 -4.71 -19.14 22.83
CA ILE A 75 -4.27 -19.06 24.22
C ILE A 75 -5.40 -19.52 25.12
N PRO A 76 -5.20 -20.59 25.95
CA PRO A 76 -6.09 -20.87 27.07
C PRO A 76 -6.14 -19.72 28.06
N GLU A 77 -7.31 -19.41 28.60
CA GLU A 77 -7.52 -18.27 29.50
C GLU A 77 -6.55 -18.26 30.68
N GLU A 78 -6.26 -19.42 31.22
CA GLU A 78 -5.37 -19.61 32.39
C GLU A 78 -3.91 -19.26 32.08
N LEU A 79 -3.50 -19.26 30.81
CA LEU A 79 -2.13 -19.00 30.35
C LEU A 79 -1.93 -17.58 29.79
N GLU A 80 -3.01 -16.82 29.63
CA GLU A 80 -2.96 -15.52 28.97
C GLU A 80 -1.95 -14.54 29.63
N ALA A 81 -1.91 -14.53 30.96
CA ALA A 81 -1.02 -13.67 31.75
C ALA A 81 0.47 -14.07 31.63
N MET A 82 0.76 -15.30 31.23
CA MET A 82 2.13 -15.82 31.10
C MET A 82 2.72 -15.61 29.70
N ILE A 83 1.89 -15.28 28.72
CA ILE A 83 2.32 -15.14 27.34
C ILE A 83 2.64 -13.67 27.05
N SER A 84 3.88 -13.41 26.67
CA SER A 84 4.30 -12.08 26.23
C SER A 84 3.64 -11.75 24.89
N ASP A 85 3.19 -10.50 24.76
CA ASP A 85 2.66 -10.00 23.50
C ASP A 85 3.70 -9.21 22.72
N TYR A 86 3.56 -9.25 21.41
CA TYR A 86 4.35 -8.43 20.51
C TYR A 86 3.43 -7.62 19.60
N LYS A 87 3.34 -6.32 19.87
CA LYS A 87 2.45 -5.40 19.16
C LYS A 87 3.11 -4.85 17.91
N MET A 88 2.32 -4.73 16.85
CA MET A 88 2.72 -4.13 15.58
C MET A 88 2.37 -2.65 15.57
N ASN A 89 3.32 -1.80 15.14
CA ASN A 89 3.05 -0.39 14.85
C ASN A 89 2.52 -0.26 13.42
N LEU A 90 1.21 -0.16 13.26
CA LEU A 90 0.56 -0.06 11.97
C LEU A 90 0.32 1.39 11.57
N ILE A 91 0.76 1.76 10.37
CA ILE A 91 0.44 3.01 9.70
C ILE A 91 -0.39 2.65 8.46
N GLN A 92 -1.64 3.06 8.42
CA GLN A 92 -2.48 2.92 7.23
C GLN A 92 -2.40 4.21 6.42
N VAL A 93 -1.96 4.13 5.17
CA VAL A 93 -1.82 5.31 4.29
C VAL A 93 -3.16 6.03 4.15
N ARG A 94 -4.25 5.28 4.00
CA ARG A 94 -5.60 5.81 3.83
C ARG A 94 -6.06 6.74 4.94
N THR A 95 -5.70 6.45 6.20
CA THR A 95 -6.15 7.20 7.40
C THR A 95 -5.03 7.94 8.11
N SER A 96 -4.00 8.33 7.35
CA SER A 96 -2.79 8.95 7.89
C SER A 96 -2.77 10.50 7.79
N GLU A 97 -3.93 11.17 7.75
CA GLU A 97 -4.02 12.62 7.57
C GLU A 97 -3.30 13.42 8.66
N SER A 98 -3.28 12.88 9.89
CA SER A 98 -2.62 13.52 11.04
C SER A 98 -1.10 13.35 11.03
N LEU A 99 -0.57 12.42 10.24
CA LEU A 99 0.85 12.17 10.18
C LEU A 99 1.56 13.21 9.32
N LYS A 100 2.70 13.67 9.83
CA LYS A 100 3.64 14.54 9.13
C LYS A 100 5.02 13.93 9.25
N PHE A 101 5.72 13.90 8.13
CA PHE A 101 7.06 13.37 8.06
C PHE A 101 8.06 14.51 7.89
N CYS A 102 9.27 14.33 8.40
CA CYS A 102 10.36 15.29 8.18
C CYS A 102 10.92 15.23 6.75
N ASN A 103 10.35 14.40 5.90
CA ASN A 103 10.73 14.22 4.49
C ASN A 103 9.55 14.60 3.58
N PRO A 104 9.66 15.65 2.76
CA PRO A 104 8.58 16.10 1.89
C PRO A 104 8.18 15.08 0.82
N ASP A 105 9.09 14.20 0.41
CA ASP A 105 8.79 13.15 -0.58
C ASP A 105 7.85 12.11 0.03
N VAL A 106 8.09 11.72 1.29
CA VAL A 106 7.21 10.81 2.02
C VAL A 106 5.83 11.44 2.24
N ASP A 107 5.78 12.71 2.64
CA ASP A 107 4.52 13.46 2.78
C ASP A 107 3.76 13.48 1.44
N THR A 108 4.46 13.70 0.33
CA THR A 108 3.87 13.72 -1.02
C THR A 108 3.29 12.35 -1.39
N VAL A 109 4.05 11.26 -1.18
CA VAL A 109 3.58 9.89 -1.46
C VAL A 109 2.31 9.59 -0.68
N PHE A 110 2.30 9.88 0.63
CA PHE A 110 1.13 9.62 1.48
C PHE A 110 -0.09 10.47 1.09
N ASP A 111 0.13 11.74 0.82
CA ASP A 111 -0.96 12.68 0.50
C ASP A 111 -1.61 12.36 -0.86
N VAL A 112 -0.79 12.10 -1.87
CA VAL A 112 -1.27 11.74 -3.21
C VAL A 112 -1.97 10.37 -3.19
N SER A 113 -1.38 9.36 -2.54
CA SER A 113 -1.99 8.03 -2.42
C SER A 113 -3.35 8.09 -1.72
N ARG A 114 -3.47 8.86 -0.62
CA ARG A 114 -4.77 9.08 0.04
C ARG A 114 -5.80 9.70 -0.88
N ALA A 115 -5.40 10.72 -1.64
CA ALA A 115 -6.32 11.40 -2.53
C ALA A 115 -6.78 10.50 -3.69
N ILE A 116 -5.91 9.64 -4.20
CA ILE A 116 -6.25 8.62 -5.21
C ILE A 116 -7.27 7.62 -4.62
N TYR A 117 -7.04 7.09 -3.43
CA TYR A 117 -7.98 6.17 -2.76
C TYR A 117 -9.33 6.82 -2.47
N ALA A 118 -9.34 8.11 -2.12
CA ALA A 118 -10.56 8.88 -1.92
C ALA A 118 -11.21 9.33 -3.23
N ARG A 119 -10.57 9.10 -4.39
CA ARG A 119 -10.98 9.62 -5.72
C ARG A 119 -11.11 11.15 -5.73
N ASP A 120 -10.38 11.84 -4.85
CA ASP A 120 -10.35 13.31 -4.76
C ASP A 120 -9.22 13.90 -5.60
N TYR A 121 -9.36 13.74 -6.91
CA TYR A 121 -8.39 14.28 -7.88
C TYR A 121 -8.34 15.82 -7.87
N GLN A 122 -9.40 16.47 -7.43
CA GLN A 122 -9.43 17.93 -7.33
C GLN A 122 -8.47 18.45 -6.24
N LYS A 123 -8.34 17.71 -5.14
CA LYS A 123 -7.41 18.02 -4.06
C LYS A 123 -5.98 17.99 -4.58
N ILE A 124 -5.63 16.98 -5.38
CA ILE A 124 -4.30 16.82 -5.95
C ILE A 124 -4.03 17.97 -6.94
N ASN A 125 -4.96 18.25 -7.86
CA ASN A 125 -4.81 19.32 -8.83
C ASN A 125 -4.65 20.69 -8.17
N ARG A 126 -5.32 20.96 -7.04
CA ARG A 126 -5.13 22.24 -6.32
C ARG A 126 -3.78 22.32 -5.63
N LYS A 127 -3.32 21.24 -5.01
CA LYS A 127 -2.12 21.24 -4.17
C LYS A 127 -0.84 21.09 -4.98
N TYR A 128 -0.88 20.30 -6.05
CA TYR A 128 0.30 19.97 -6.87
C TYR A 128 0.25 20.59 -8.28
N LYS A 129 -0.65 21.56 -8.49
CA LYS A 129 -0.67 22.34 -9.74
C LYS A 129 0.70 22.96 -9.97
N ASP A 130 1.24 22.75 -11.16
CA ASP A 130 2.55 23.25 -11.55
C ASP A 130 3.75 22.66 -10.76
N GLN A 131 3.53 21.57 -9.99
CA GLN A 131 4.60 20.84 -9.31
C GLN A 131 4.89 19.53 -10.05
N ALA A 132 6.10 19.43 -10.57
CA ALA A 132 6.60 18.17 -11.13
C ALA A 132 7.36 17.39 -10.07
N ILE A 133 6.94 16.15 -9.81
CA ILE A 133 7.64 15.22 -8.92
C ILE A 133 8.71 14.43 -9.67
N SER A 134 9.64 13.81 -8.94
CA SER A 134 10.60 12.89 -9.57
C SER A 134 9.90 11.66 -10.14
N THR A 135 10.51 11.05 -11.13
CA THR A 135 10.02 9.79 -11.71
C THR A 135 9.97 8.68 -10.67
N ASP A 136 10.95 8.61 -9.75
CA ASP A 136 10.95 7.66 -8.63
C ASP A 136 9.72 7.79 -7.73
N LEU A 137 9.32 9.03 -7.40
CA LEU A 137 8.09 9.26 -6.62
C LEU A 137 6.85 8.85 -7.40
N GLY A 138 6.80 9.11 -8.70
CA GLY A 138 5.72 8.65 -9.58
C GLY A 138 5.60 7.15 -9.60
N LEU A 139 6.73 6.44 -9.69
CA LEU A 139 6.78 4.96 -9.63
C LEU A 139 6.28 4.43 -8.29
N VAL A 140 6.73 5.03 -7.18
CA VAL A 140 6.29 4.63 -5.83
C VAL A 140 4.78 4.83 -5.65
N ILE A 141 4.25 5.98 -6.06
CA ILE A 141 2.81 6.27 -5.98
C ILE A 141 2.03 5.29 -6.87
N GLY A 142 2.48 5.06 -8.11
CA GLY A 142 1.86 4.10 -9.01
C GLY A 142 1.84 2.68 -8.44
N ALA A 143 2.95 2.23 -7.84
CA ALA A 143 3.02 0.92 -7.19
C ALA A 143 2.11 0.79 -5.97
N ILE A 144 2.04 1.83 -5.11
CA ILE A 144 1.18 1.86 -3.93
C ILE A 144 -0.30 1.84 -4.32
N THR A 145 -0.67 2.58 -5.37
CA THR A 145 -2.05 2.73 -5.82
C THR A 145 -2.46 1.70 -6.88
N GLU A 146 -1.56 0.75 -7.19
CA GLU A 146 -1.75 -0.28 -8.23
C GLU A 146 -2.10 0.31 -9.62
N SER A 147 -1.63 1.52 -9.89
CA SER A 147 -1.85 2.20 -11.16
C SER A 147 -0.74 1.90 -12.15
N GLN A 148 -0.98 0.95 -13.07
CA GLN A 148 -0.02 0.60 -14.11
C GLN A 148 0.32 1.79 -15.01
N GLN A 149 -0.62 2.67 -15.29
CA GLN A 149 -0.39 3.85 -16.13
C GLN A 149 0.54 4.87 -15.49
N LEU A 150 0.37 5.14 -14.18
CA LEU A 150 1.33 5.98 -13.47
C LEU A 150 2.74 5.40 -13.55
N ILE A 151 2.87 4.09 -13.44
CA ILE A 151 4.14 3.38 -13.57
C ILE A 151 4.70 3.56 -14.99
N ASP A 152 3.91 3.27 -16.01
CA ASP A 152 4.34 3.33 -17.42
C ASP A 152 4.71 4.76 -17.81
N HIS A 153 3.91 5.74 -17.40
CA HIS A 153 4.18 7.16 -17.62
C HIS A 153 5.48 7.62 -16.93
N ALA A 154 5.70 7.21 -15.68
CA ALA A 154 6.93 7.54 -14.96
C ALA A 154 8.16 6.91 -15.61
N LEU A 155 8.09 5.64 -16.05
CA LEU A 155 9.17 4.95 -16.77
C LEU A 155 9.48 5.59 -18.12
N GLU A 156 8.46 6.04 -18.85
CA GLU A 156 8.65 6.73 -20.12
C GLU A 156 9.37 8.08 -19.92
N LEU A 157 8.97 8.84 -18.91
CA LEU A 157 9.61 10.11 -18.56
C LEU A 157 11.04 9.93 -18.04
N GLU A 158 11.30 8.88 -17.26
CA GLU A 158 12.64 8.54 -16.80
C GLU A 158 13.60 8.35 -17.96
N ARG A 159 13.19 7.62 -19.01
CA ARG A 159 13.98 7.42 -20.24
C ARG A 159 14.25 8.72 -21.00
N LYS A 160 13.36 9.71 -20.87
CA LYS A 160 13.47 11.03 -21.51
C LYS A 160 14.18 12.06 -20.63
N GLY A 161 14.60 11.71 -19.40
CA GLY A 161 15.19 12.63 -18.42
C GLY A 161 14.20 13.69 -17.92
N GLY A 162 12.89 13.37 -17.96
CA GLY A 162 11.81 14.24 -17.56
C GLY A 162 11.42 14.13 -16.08
N ARG A 163 10.37 14.84 -15.71
CA ARG A 163 9.70 14.80 -14.40
C ARG A 163 8.23 14.54 -14.60
N VAL A 164 7.59 13.86 -13.62
CA VAL A 164 6.17 13.53 -13.69
C VAL A 164 5.34 14.77 -13.36
N ASP A 165 4.52 15.22 -14.30
CA ASP A 165 3.44 16.17 -14.05
C ASP A 165 2.26 15.40 -13.45
N MET A 166 2.05 15.59 -12.16
CA MET A 166 0.99 14.90 -11.42
C MET A 166 -0.41 15.24 -11.93
N CYS A 167 -0.64 16.45 -12.42
CA CYS A 167 -1.96 16.84 -12.90
C CYS A 167 -2.32 16.11 -14.18
N ASN A 168 -1.40 15.96 -15.13
CA ASN A 168 -1.63 15.23 -16.36
C ASN A 168 -1.78 13.72 -16.11
N ALA A 169 -0.90 13.13 -15.29
CA ALA A 169 -0.97 11.72 -14.93
C ALA A 169 -2.27 11.34 -14.22
N LEU A 170 -2.81 12.24 -13.40
CA LEU A 170 -4.06 12.03 -12.69
C LEU A 170 -5.31 12.28 -13.54
N GLU A 171 -5.26 13.17 -14.52
CA GLU A 171 -6.35 13.35 -15.47
C GLU A 171 -6.50 12.09 -16.34
N GLU A 172 -5.39 11.48 -16.75
CA GLU A 172 -5.38 10.19 -17.45
C GLU A 172 -5.99 9.08 -16.58
N LEU A 173 -5.60 8.97 -15.30
CA LEU A 173 -6.19 8.03 -14.33
C LEU A 173 -7.68 8.22 -14.12
N LYS A 174 -8.14 9.47 -14.07
CA LYS A 174 -9.56 9.79 -13.93
C LYS A 174 -10.34 9.35 -15.16
N GLN A 175 -9.82 9.62 -16.35
CA GLN A 175 -10.44 9.21 -17.61
C GLN A 175 -10.57 7.69 -17.72
N GLU A 176 -9.56 6.93 -17.27
CA GLU A 176 -9.64 5.47 -17.22
C GLU A 176 -10.66 4.96 -16.22
N GLY A 177 -10.66 5.51 -15.01
CA GLY A 177 -11.68 5.14 -14.01
C GLY A 177 -13.09 5.34 -14.54
N VAL A 178 -13.32 6.41 -15.31
CA VAL A 178 -14.60 6.65 -16.01
C VAL A 178 -14.82 5.58 -17.09
N GLN A 179 -13.82 5.28 -17.92
CA GLN A 179 -13.95 4.27 -18.98
C GLN A 179 -14.20 2.87 -18.40
N GLU A 180 -13.49 2.48 -17.35
CA GLU A 180 -13.73 1.21 -16.64
C GLU A 180 -15.15 1.16 -16.05
N GLY A 181 -15.60 2.24 -15.46
CA GLY A 181 -16.97 2.37 -14.95
C GLY A 181 -18.01 2.19 -16.04
N VAL A 182 -17.81 2.83 -17.19
CA VAL A 182 -18.67 2.70 -18.37
C VAL A 182 -18.65 1.25 -18.88
N GLN A 183 -17.50 0.63 -19.02
CA GLN A 183 -17.39 -0.77 -19.47
C GLN A 183 -18.08 -1.75 -18.51
N LYS A 184 -17.92 -1.53 -17.19
CA LYS A 184 -18.64 -2.33 -16.17
C LYS A 184 -20.16 -2.13 -16.29
N GLY A 185 -20.61 -0.89 -16.44
CA GLY A 185 -22.01 -0.56 -16.67
C GLY A 185 -22.60 -1.27 -17.90
N ILE A 186 -21.90 -1.22 -19.03
CA ILE A 186 -22.27 -1.91 -20.27
C ILE A 186 -22.41 -3.42 -20.06
N ARG A 187 -21.42 -4.05 -19.40
CA ARG A 187 -21.47 -5.50 -19.11
C ARG A 187 -22.64 -5.88 -18.22
N ILE A 188 -22.90 -5.09 -17.18
CA ILE A 188 -24.03 -5.33 -16.26
C ILE A 188 -25.33 -5.21 -17.02
N LEU A 189 -25.51 -4.16 -17.84
CA LEU A 189 -26.71 -3.95 -18.63
C LEU A 189 -26.95 -5.12 -19.59
N ILE A 190 -25.94 -5.52 -20.38
CA ILE A 190 -26.05 -6.64 -21.32
C ILE A 190 -26.44 -7.93 -20.57
N ARG A 191 -25.78 -8.24 -19.46
CA ARG A 191 -26.08 -9.41 -18.65
C ARG A 191 -27.51 -9.38 -18.11
N THR A 192 -27.94 -8.23 -17.60
CA THR A 192 -29.31 -8.05 -17.12
C THR A 192 -30.33 -8.31 -18.23
N TYR A 193 -30.13 -7.78 -19.43
CA TYR A 193 -31.03 -8.02 -20.56
C TYR A 193 -31.07 -9.48 -20.97
N LYS A 194 -29.92 -10.16 -20.95
CA LYS A 194 -29.82 -11.60 -21.21
C LYS A 194 -30.58 -12.42 -20.17
N ASP A 195 -30.38 -12.11 -18.88
CA ASP A 195 -31.01 -12.83 -17.75
C ASP A 195 -32.54 -12.66 -17.75
N PHE A 196 -33.04 -11.53 -18.23
CA PHE A 196 -34.47 -11.27 -18.41
C PHE A 196 -35.02 -11.72 -19.78
N ASN A 197 -34.29 -12.46 -20.60
CA ASN A 197 -34.65 -12.92 -21.94
C ASN A 197 -35.12 -11.78 -22.88
N VAL A 198 -34.56 -10.60 -22.73
CA VAL A 198 -34.78 -9.48 -23.65
C VAL A 198 -33.95 -9.71 -24.93
N THR A 199 -34.42 -9.20 -26.06
CA THR A 199 -33.69 -9.41 -27.35
C THR A 199 -32.39 -8.63 -27.43
N LYS A 200 -31.42 -9.11 -28.22
CA LYS A 200 -30.16 -8.40 -28.50
C LYS A 200 -30.39 -6.99 -29.04
N ASP A 201 -31.33 -6.86 -29.99
CA ASP A 201 -31.64 -5.56 -30.60
C ASP A 201 -32.16 -4.52 -29.55
N SER A 202 -32.91 -4.99 -28.56
CA SER A 202 -33.33 -4.12 -27.45
C SER A 202 -32.15 -3.71 -26.57
N ALA A 203 -31.20 -4.62 -26.36
CA ALA A 203 -29.97 -4.31 -25.62
C ALA A 203 -29.10 -3.30 -26.37
N VAL A 204 -28.96 -3.44 -27.70
CA VAL A 204 -28.24 -2.47 -28.56
C VAL A 204 -28.87 -1.09 -28.47
N LYS A 205 -30.18 -0.99 -28.66
CA LYS A 205 -30.88 0.30 -28.54
C LYS A 205 -30.68 0.95 -27.20
N LYS A 206 -30.74 0.17 -26.12
CA LYS A 206 -30.57 0.71 -24.76
C LYS A 206 -29.15 1.17 -24.50
N LEU A 207 -28.14 0.48 -25.01
CA LEU A 207 -26.75 0.94 -24.93
C LEU A 207 -26.53 2.25 -25.68
N MET A 208 -27.11 2.40 -26.88
CA MET A 208 -27.06 3.65 -27.64
C MET A 208 -27.66 4.82 -26.85
N GLU A 209 -28.81 4.61 -26.20
CA GLU A 209 -29.50 5.63 -25.40
C GLU A 209 -28.73 6.01 -24.14
N GLU A 210 -28.30 5.03 -23.34
CA GLU A 210 -27.72 5.29 -22.00
C GLU A 210 -26.26 5.76 -22.09
N PHE A 211 -25.49 5.26 -23.05
CA PHE A 211 -24.07 5.58 -23.19
C PHE A 211 -23.74 6.48 -24.38
N SER A 212 -24.75 6.95 -25.11
CA SER A 212 -24.61 7.86 -26.25
C SER A 212 -23.59 7.36 -27.29
N MET A 213 -23.56 6.03 -27.56
CA MET A 213 -22.62 5.41 -28.46
C MET A 213 -23.28 5.07 -29.82
N PRO A 214 -22.48 4.97 -30.92
CA PRO A 214 -22.97 4.54 -32.21
C PRO A 214 -23.50 3.09 -32.20
N GLU A 215 -24.40 2.77 -33.15
CA GLU A 215 -25.05 1.46 -33.26
C GLU A 215 -24.06 0.31 -33.49
N ASP A 216 -23.06 0.52 -34.32
CA ASP A 216 -22.00 -0.45 -34.61
C ASP A 216 -21.16 -0.79 -33.35
N GLU A 217 -20.85 0.22 -32.54
CA GLU A 217 -20.15 0.03 -31.30
C GLU A 217 -21.03 -0.70 -30.25
N ALA A 218 -22.29 -0.30 -30.10
CA ALA A 218 -23.24 -0.97 -29.21
C ALA A 218 -23.46 -2.44 -29.60
N ALA A 219 -23.59 -2.73 -30.90
CA ALA A 219 -23.73 -4.08 -31.39
C ALA A 219 -22.47 -4.94 -31.14
N ASN A 220 -21.27 -4.36 -31.26
CA ASN A 220 -20.03 -5.04 -30.92
C ASN A 220 -19.96 -5.40 -29.42
N TYR A 221 -20.35 -4.51 -28.52
CA TYR A 221 -20.42 -4.81 -27.10
C TYR A 221 -21.44 -5.92 -26.80
N VAL A 222 -22.64 -5.84 -27.37
CA VAL A 222 -23.66 -6.89 -27.19
C VAL A 222 -23.15 -8.22 -27.69
N ASN A 223 -22.54 -8.30 -28.88
CA ASN A 223 -22.00 -9.56 -29.38
C ASN A 223 -20.86 -10.14 -28.54
N ARG A 224 -20.06 -9.27 -27.94
CA ARG A 224 -18.91 -9.67 -27.09
C ARG A 224 -19.34 -10.20 -25.72
N TYR A 225 -20.39 -9.67 -25.12
CA TYR A 225 -20.74 -9.94 -23.72
C TYR A 225 -22.08 -10.68 -23.54
N TRP A 226 -22.79 -10.96 -24.68
CA TRP A 226 -24.02 -11.77 -24.65
C TRP A 226 -23.68 -13.25 -24.38
#